data_71bff132c61568d6d1e204c7f723652d
#
_entry.id   71bff132c61568d6d1e204c7f723652d
#
_cell.length_a   1.000
_cell.length_b   1.000
_cell.length_c   1.000
_cell.angle_alpha   90.00
_cell.angle_beta   90.00
_cell.angle_gamma   90.00
#
_symmetry.space_group_name_H-M   'P 1'
#
loop_
_entity.id
_entity.type
_entity.pdbx_description
1 polymer ?
#
loop_
_entity_poly.entity_id
_entity_poly.type
_entity_poly.pdbx_seq_one_letter_code
_entity_poly.pdbx_strand_id
1 'polypeptide(L)'
;LYKNKGMWNGEQLVPEKWVEESMTVHYDLKMDGLSYGYLFWQKVYEHNGKEYEVFCASGNGGSKVYVLSDLVMVVVITSTAYNQSYMHRQVETILEDYILPAVIDEKN
;
A
#
# COMPACT_ATOMS: atom_id res chain seq x y z
N LEU A 1 9.01 4.25 8.47
CA LEU A 1 8.85 3.55 9.74
C LEU A 1 8.34 2.12 9.52
N TYR A 2 7.17 1.90 8.93
CA TYR A 2 6.61 0.56 8.68
C TYR A 2 7.50 -0.31 7.78
N LYS A 3 8.02 0.23 6.69
CA LYS A 3 8.97 -0.46 5.80
C LYS A 3 10.20 -1.00 6.53
N ASN A 4 10.64 -0.31 7.58
CA ASN A 4 11.81 -0.66 8.38
C ASN A 4 11.42 -1.34 9.70
N LYS A 5 10.28 -2.02 9.75
CA LYS A 5 9.82 -2.79 10.92
C LYS A 5 9.79 -1.99 12.23
N GLY A 6 9.39 -0.73 12.14
CA GLY A 6 9.28 0.16 13.29
C GLY A 6 10.56 0.90 13.67
N MET A 7 11.64 0.72 12.94
CA MET A 7 12.91 1.43 13.16
C MET A 7 12.95 2.77 12.42
N TRP A 8 13.55 3.77 13.08
CA TRP A 8 13.85 5.06 12.51
C TRP A 8 15.22 5.55 13.03
N ASN A 9 16.10 5.92 12.11
CA ASN A 9 17.46 6.38 12.44
C ASN A 9 18.23 5.46 13.41
N GLY A 10 18.06 4.13 13.28
CA GLY A 10 18.71 3.15 14.15
C GLY A 10 18.02 2.94 15.51
N GLU A 11 16.91 3.60 15.76
CA GLU A 11 16.13 3.48 16.99
C GLU A 11 14.79 2.78 16.75
N GLN A 12 14.43 1.84 17.63
CA GLN A 12 13.16 1.12 17.56
C GLN A 12 12.05 1.99 18.18
N LEU A 13 11.29 2.73 17.35
CA LEU A 13 10.22 3.61 17.81
C LEU A 13 8.89 2.88 17.99
N VAL A 14 8.61 1.91 17.13
CA VAL A 14 7.42 1.06 17.20
C VAL A 14 7.88 -0.38 17.27
N PRO A 15 7.36 -1.21 18.21
CA PRO A 15 7.76 -2.62 18.28
C PRO A 15 7.53 -3.34 16.95
N GLU A 16 8.49 -4.15 16.50
CA GLU A 16 8.39 -4.93 15.26
C GLU A 16 7.12 -5.77 15.21
N LYS A 17 6.82 -6.46 16.34
CA LYS A 17 5.60 -7.27 16.47
C LYS A 17 4.32 -6.46 16.22
N TRP A 18 4.28 -5.20 16.67
CA TRP A 18 3.12 -4.35 16.43
C TRP A 18 3.01 -3.98 14.94
N VAL A 19 4.13 -3.70 14.28
CA VAL A 19 4.15 -3.45 12.83
C VAL A 19 3.61 -4.66 12.07
N GLU A 20 4.11 -5.85 12.38
CA GLU A 20 3.65 -7.10 11.76
C GLU A 20 2.15 -7.32 11.99
N GLU A 21 1.67 -7.17 13.23
CA GLU A 21 0.27 -7.36 13.58
C GLU A 21 -0.64 -6.32 12.89
N SER A 22 -0.23 -5.05 12.84
CA SER A 22 -1.03 -3.98 12.23
C SER A 22 -1.17 -4.13 10.71
N MET A 23 -0.21 -4.78 10.07
CA MET A 23 -0.22 -5.07 8.64
C MET A 23 -0.74 -6.48 8.30
N THR A 24 -1.10 -7.26 9.30
CA THR A 24 -1.72 -8.57 9.10
C THR A 24 -3.19 -8.41 8.69
N VAL A 25 -3.67 -9.27 7.80
CA VAL A 25 -5.08 -9.33 7.42
C VAL A 25 -5.92 -9.82 8.61
N HIS A 26 -6.75 -8.94 9.15
CA HIS A 26 -7.71 -9.28 10.20
C HIS A 26 -9.12 -9.50 9.64
N TYR A 27 -9.44 -8.88 8.51
CA TYR A 27 -10.71 -9.03 7.80
C TYR A 27 -10.46 -9.29 6.32
N ASP A 28 -10.88 -10.44 5.87
CA ASP A 28 -11.00 -10.75 4.45
C ASP A 28 -12.39 -10.31 3.98
N LEU A 29 -12.44 -9.25 3.22
CA LEU A 29 -13.69 -8.68 2.73
C LEU A 29 -14.29 -9.47 1.55
N LYS A 30 -13.59 -10.49 1.05
CA LYS A 30 -14.00 -11.30 -0.11
C LYS A 30 -14.41 -10.48 -1.33
N MET A 31 -13.90 -9.26 -1.42
CA MET A 31 -14.18 -8.30 -2.48
C MET A 31 -12.88 -8.02 -3.24
N ASP A 32 -12.78 -8.54 -4.47
CA ASP A 32 -11.72 -8.23 -5.44
C ASP A 32 -10.27 -8.30 -4.88
N GLY A 33 -9.97 -9.23 -3.98
CA GLY A 33 -8.67 -9.37 -3.35
C GLY A 33 -8.33 -8.27 -2.34
N LEU A 34 -9.32 -7.55 -1.85
CA LEU A 34 -9.15 -6.49 -0.86
C LEU A 34 -9.35 -7.04 0.55
N SER A 35 -8.36 -6.83 1.40
CA SER A 35 -8.36 -7.23 2.81
C SER A 35 -8.04 -6.04 3.71
N TYR A 36 -8.35 -6.14 4.99
CA TYR A 36 -8.19 -5.06 5.95
C TYR A 36 -7.53 -5.52 7.25
N GLY A 37 -6.54 -4.80 7.70
CA GLY A 37 -5.91 -4.97 9.01
C GLY A 37 -6.25 -3.82 9.94
N TYR A 38 -5.34 -3.45 10.84
CA TYR A 38 -5.51 -2.29 11.72
C TYR A 38 -5.28 -1.01 10.93
N LEU A 39 -6.36 -0.44 10.35
CA LEU A 39 -6.39 0.78 9.53
C LEU A 39 -5.62 0.70 8.20
N PHE A 40 -5.10 -0.46 7.85
CA PHE A 40 -4.47 -0.70 6.57
C PHE A 40 -5.32 -1.59 5.68
N TRP A 41 -5.49 -1.18 4.45
CA TRP A 41 -6.01 -2.01 3.38
C TRP A 41 -4.87 -2.82 2.79
N GLN A 42 -5.14 -4.05 2.43
CA GLN A 42 -4.22 -4.89 1.67
C GLN A 42 -4.83 -5.24 0.34
N LYS A 43 -4.04 -5.13 -0.70
CA LYS A 43 -4.39 -5.56 -2.06
C LYS A 43 -3.19 -6.25 -2.69
N VAL A 44 -3.47 -7.27 -3.50
CA VAL A 44 -2.46 -7.95 -4.31
C VAL A 44 -2.57 -7.44 -5.74
N TYR A 45 -1.46 -6.98 -6.29
CA TYR A 45 -1.34 -6.56 -7.68
C TYR A 45 -0.50 -7.59 -8.44
N GLU A 46 -0.91 -7.91 -9.65
CA GLU A 46 -0.15 -8.79 -10.54
C GLU A 46 0.54 -7.95 -11.63
N HIS A 47 1.82 -8.20 -11.84
CA HIS A 47 2.57 -7.63 -12.95
C HIS A 47 3.60 -8.66 -13.47
N ASN A 48 3.57 -8.95 -14.77
CA ASN A 48 4.44 -9.92 -15.44
C ASN A 48 4.45 -11.31 -14.77
N GLY A 49 3.28 -11.78 -14.31
CA GLY A 49 3.12 -13.09 -13.68
C GLY A 49 3.62 -13.19 -12.25
N LYS A 50 4.01 -12.07 -11.63
CA LYS A 50 4.39 -12.00 -10.23
C LYS A 50 3.37 -11.18 -9.44
N GLU A 51 3.02 -11.66 -8.25
CA GLU A 51 2.15 -10.96 -7.31
C GLU A 51 2.95 -10.05 -6.37
N TYR A 52 2.40 -8.89 -6.10
CA TYR A 52 2.95 -7.89 -5.18
C TYR A 52 1.91 -7.52 -4.13
N GLU A 53 2.21 -7.77 -2.87
CA GLU A 53 1.38 -7.33 -1.77
C GLU A 53 1.61 -5.85 -1.47
N VAL A 54 0.54 -5.09 -1.42
CA VAL A 54 0.58 -3.65 -1.15
C VAL A 54 -0.35 -3.32 0.01
N PHE A 55 0.21 -2.72 1.03
CA PHE A 55 -0.56 -2.16 2.15
C PHE A 55 -0.82 -0.68 1.92
N CYS A 56 -2.02 -0.23 2.26
CA CYS A 56 -2.45 1.11 1.95
C CYS A 56 -3.24 1.73 3.11
N ALA A 57 -2.81 2.88 3.57
CA ALA A 57 -3.65 3.80 4.32
C ALA A 57 -4.40 4.68 3.31
N SER A 58 -5.72 4.79 3.44
CA SER A 58 -6.58 5.44 2.46
C SER A 58 -7.45 6.50 3.12
N GLY A 59 -7.51 7.68 2.54
CA GLY A 59 -8.32 8.79 2.99
C GLY A 59 -9.37 9.23 1.98
N ASN A 60 -10.36 9.99 2.45
CA ASN A 60 -11.34 10.64 1.59
C ASN A 60 -10.62 11.59 0.61
N GLY A 61 -11.15 11.72 -0.58
CA GLY A 61 -10.53 12.49 -1.66
C GLY A 61 -9.50 11.72 -2.48
N GLY A 62 -9.19 10.46 -2.09
CA GLY A 62 -8.27 9.60 -2.82
C GLY A 62 -6.81 9.68 -2.37
N SER A 63 -6.51 10.41 -1.28
CA SER A 63 -5.15 10.43 -0.72
C SER A 63 -4.77 9.06 -0.19
N LYS A 64 -3.55 8.60 -0.50
CA LYS A 64 -3.08 7.27 -0.15
C LYS A 64 -1.60 7.27 0.26
N VAL A 65 -1.29 6.41 1.21
CA VAL A 65 0.08 6.00 1.53
C VAL A 65 0.18 4.50 1.27
N TYR A 66 0.95 4.12 0.27
CA TYR A 66 1.20 2.73 -0.08
C TYR A 66 2.54 2.26 0.48
N VAL A 67 2.56 1.09 1.09
CA VAL A 67 3.77 0.40 1.51
C VAL A 67 3.93 -0.85 0.64
N LEU A 68 4.99 -0.87 -0.14
CA LEU A 68 5.32 -1.95 -1.08
C LEU A 68 6.57 -2.66 -0.57
N SER A 69 6.38 -3.64 0.31
CA SER A 69 7.49 -4.30 1.00
C SER A 69 8.42 -5.04 0.05
N ASP A 70 7.87 -5.74 -0.95
CA ASP A 70 8.65 -6.49 -1.96
C ASP A 70 9.54 -5.59 -2.84
N LEU A 71 9.15 -4.33 -3.00
CA LEU A 71 9.91 -3.34 -3.78
C LEU A 71 10.73 -2.40 -2.88
N VAL A 72 10.66 -2.58 -1.57
CA VAL A 72 11.33 -1.71 -0.59
C VAL A 72 10.98 -0.22 -0.81
N MET A 73 9.70 0.05 -1.09
CA MET A 73 9.23 1.36 -1.52
C MET A 73 8.00 1.82 -0.73
N VAL A 74 7.91 3.12 -0.54
CA VAL A 74 6.70 3.81 -0.05
C VAL A 74 6.28 4.82 -1.11
N VAL A 75 5.00 4.81 -1.46
CA VAL A 75 4.41 5.78 -2.39
C VAL A 75 3.35 6.59 -1.67
N VAL A 76 3.45 7.89 -1.75
CA VAL A 76 2.45 8.82 -1.20
C VAL A 76 1.83 9.59 -2.36
N ILE A 77 0.50 9.52 -2.44
CA ILE A 77 -0.26 10.29 -3.43
C ILE A 77 -1.29 11.12 -2.66
N THR A 78 -1.27 12.43 -2.85
CA THR A 78 -2.27 13.34 -2.29
C THR A 78 -3.28 13.72 -3.37
N SER A 79 -4.55 13.79 -3.00
CA SER A 79 -5.63 14.11 -3.91
C SER A 79 -6.72 14.90 -3.19
N THR A 80 -7.37 15.78 -3.90
CA THR A 80 -8.48 16.62 -3.40
C THR A 80 -9.82 16.26 -4.04
N ALA A 81 -9.95 15.07 -4.61
CA ALA A 81 -11.18 14.59 -5.26
C ALA A 81 -12.26 14.17 -4.24
N TYR A 82 -12.49 15.01 -3.23
CA TYR A 82 -13.45 14.74 -2.16
C TYR A 82 -14.85 14.47 -2.68
N ASN A 83 -15.46 13.36 -2.20
CA ASN A 83 -16.83 12.97 -2.54
C ASN A 83 -17.06 12.71 -4.04
N GLN A 84 -16.01 12.48 -4.82
CA GLN A 84 -16.10 12.09 -6.20
C GLN A 84 -16.09 10.57 -6.34
N SER A 85 -16.89 10.03 -7.23
CA SER A 85 -16.98 8.58 -7.47
C SER A 85 -15.67 7.96 -7.97
N TYR A 86 -14.81 8.77 -8.60
CA TYR A 86 -13.52 8.34 -9.16
C TYR A 86 -12.33 8.53 -8.20
N MET A 87 -12.54 9.05 -6.99
CA MET A 87 -11.45 9.48 -6.10
C MET A 87 -10.41 8.39 -5.81
N HIS A 88 -10.85 7.16 -5.63
CA HIS A 88 -9.93 6.05 -5.37
C HIS A 88 -9.37 5.46 -6.66
N ARG A 89 -10.21 5.33 -7.69
CA ARG A 89 -9.81 4.72 -8.95
C ARG A 89 -8.69 5.48 -9.65
N GLN A 90 -8.75 6.81 -9.69
CA GLN A 90 -7.70 7.61 -10.34
C GLN A 90 -6.31 7.38 -9.68
N VAL A 91 -6.27 7.27 -8.36
CA VAL A 91 -5.03 7.06 -7.61
C VAL A 91 -4.52 5.63 -7.81
N GLU A 92 -5.41 4.65 -7.82
CA GLU A 92 -5.04 3.26 -8.11
C GLU A 92 -4.53 3.08 -9.54
N THR A 93 -5.13 3.76 -10.51
CA THR A 93 -4.63 3.79 -11.89
C THR A 93 -3.20 4.33 -11.97
N ILE A 94 -2.89 5.40 -11.22
CA ILE A 94 -1.52 5.93 -11.15
C ILE A 94 -0.55 4.88 -10.61
N LEU A 95 -0.93 4.17 -9.56
CA LEU A 95 -0.08 3.12 -8.99
C LEU A 95 0.09 1.95 -9.95
N GLU A 96 -1.02 1.39 -10.45
CA GLU A 96 -1.04 0.15 -11.25
C GLU A 96 -0.44 0.34 -12.66
N ASP A 97 -0.81 1.42 -13.33
CA ASP A 97 -0.50 1.56 -14.75
C ASP A 97 0.79 2.36 -15.01
N TYR A 98 1.27 3.12 -14.03
CA TYR A 98 2.44 3.97 -14.19
C TYR A 98 3.57 3.66 -13.22
N ILE A 99 3.30 3.64 -11.90
CA ILE A 99 4.35 3.51 -10.89
C ILE A 99 4.88 2.09 -10.82
N LEU A 100 4.01 1.10 -10.68
CA LEU A 100 4.44 -0.31 -10.59
C LEU A 100 5.20 -0.78 -11.83
N PRO A 101 4.71 -0.56 -13.06
CA PRO A 101 5.46 -0.94 -14.25
C PRO A 101 6.82 -0.25 -14.32
N ALA A 102 6.89 1.05 -14.08
CA ALA A 102 8.15 1.79 -14.13
C ALA A 102 9.19 1.24 -13.17
N VAL A 103 8.80 0.92 -11.94
CA VAL A 103 9.74 0.40 -10.92
C VAL A 103 10.11 -1.05 -11.16
N ILE A 104 9.16 -1.90 -11.56
CA ILE A 104 9.38 -3.33 -11.74
C ILE A 104 10.20 -3.57 -13.01
N ASP A 105 9.88 -2.89 -14.11
CA ASP A 105 10.54 -3.09 -15.39
C ASP A 105 11.99 -2.57 -15.37
N GLU A 106 12.29 -1.52 -14.61
CA GLU A 106 13.66 -1.05 -14.39
C GLU A 106 14.55 -2.05 -13.61
N LYS A 107 13.95 -2.87 -12.73
CA LYS A 107 14.68 -3.88 -11.94
C LYS A 107 14.97 -5.18 -12.68
N ASN A 108 14.35 -5.36 -13.81
CA ASN A 108 14.52 -6.52 -14.68
C ASN A 108 15.36 -6.15 -15.91
#